data_f65e6c7b8899a54130882aa6f124cb49
#
_entry.id   f65e6c7b8899a54130882aa6f124cb49
#
_cell.length_a   1.000
_cell.length_b   1.000
_cell.length_c   1.000
_cell.angle_alpha   90.00
_cell.angle_beta   90.00
_cell.angle_gamma   90.00
#
_symmetry.space_group_name_H-M   'P 1'
#
loop_
_entity.id
_entity.type
_entity.pdbx_description
1 polymer ?
#
loop_
_entity_poly.entity_id
_entity_poly.type
_entity_poly.pdbx_seq_one_letter_code
_entity_poly.pdbx_strand_id
1 'polypeptide(L)'
;MSDDRDRLDDIEQFVQRTEGKVYPRRVFLGMCGALGLAPVAARLAPALADQNELVLVNWGGDAVRGMKNAWVDPYLKQYPDRKVAIDGTGPSTSRIRLMVQSGKVTWDVMDRNLHTALEIGPEGMLEKIDYSIVDKSKVRPEHAVEWGIGNYIYAMVLTYNTKKWGGEVPTTWKDVWDFKKFPGKRAFRREPDGVLEAALMADGVPFDKIYPIDMKRALDMHKKMKEYAIYYNVIADGQNMFRSGEAQLGQLLNTRAWPLKQDTKGVCDWTWNEGISWGACWMVPKGATGGKAIWEFINSTLDPAGQAELLKTNGYGPINPEASKLLGAEWNAVNPGDPANYAKMLPGGIAWYAKNATTARQELIDALST
;
A
#
# COMPACT_ATOMS: atom_id res chain seq x y z
N MET A 1 -33.83 -22.75 33.58
CA MET A 1 -34.26 -23.80 32.64
C MET A 1 -35.28 -23.31 31.60
N SER A 2 -36.10 -22.27 31.83
CA SER A 2 -36.96 -21.65 30.81
C SER A 2 -36.17 -20.80 29.81
N ASP A 3 -35.21 -20.02 30.30
CA ASP A 3 -34.41 -19.06 29.52
C ASP A 3 -33.52 -19.71 28.42
N ASP A 4 -33.10 -20.96 28.63
CA ASP A 4 -32.29 -21.70 27.63
C ASP A 4 -33.13 -22.32 26.51
N ARG A 5 -34.41 -22.64 26.77
CA ARG A 5 -35.34 -23.14 25.74
C ARG A 5 -35.79 -22.02 24.81
N ASP A 6 -36.16 -20.88 25.37
CA ASP A 6 -36.58 -19.72 24.58
C ASP A 6 -35.43 -19.23 23.65
N ARG A 7 -34.20 -19.32 24.11
CA ARG A 7 -33.02 -19.05 23.29
C ARG A 7 -32.77 -20.06 22.17
N LEU A 8 -33.04 -21.34 22.40
CA LEU A 8 -32.90 -22.37 21.38
C LEU A 8 -33.96 -22.23 20.30
N ASP A 9 -35.19 -21.90 20.67
CA ASP A 9 -36.29 -21.65 19.74
C ASP A 9 -36.02 -20.41 18.88
N ASP A 10 -35.42 -19.35 19.43
CA ASP A 10 -35.01 -18.16 18.70
C ASP A 10 -33.88 -18.48 17.68
N ILE A 11 -32.95 -19.37 18.06
CA ILE A 11 -31.87 -19.83 17.18
C ILE A 11 -32.42 -20.66 16.03
N GLU A 12 -33.34 -21.61 16.31
CA GLU A 12 -33.96 -22.44 15.26
C GLU A 12 -34.78 -21.60 14.29
N GLN A 13 -35.56 -20.64 14.78
CA GLN A 13 -36.32 -19.72 13.95
C GLN A 13 -35.40 -18.81 13.11
N PHE A 14 -34.27 -18.37 13.66
CA PHE A 14 -33.29 -17.58 12.93
C PHE A 14 -32.66 -18.42 11.82
N VAL A 15 -32.26 -19.66 12.09
CA VAL A 15 -31.68 -20.58 11.09
C VAL A 15 -32.67 -20.84 9.97
N GLN A 16 -33.94 -21.16 10.31
CA GLN A 16 -35.00 -21.39 9.31
C GLN A 16 -35.28 -20.14 8.45
N ARG A 17 -35.24 -18.94 9.01
CA ARG A 17 -35.42 -17.67 8.26
C ARG A 17 -34.27 -17.32 7.33
N THR A 18 -33.06 -17.80 7.63
CA THR A 18 -31.83 -17.54 6.88
C THR A 18 -31.46 -18.67 5.93
N GLU A 19 -32.07 -19.84 6.07
CA GLU A 19 -31.82 -21.00 5.23
C GLU A 19 -32.13 -20.70 3.75
N GLY A 20 -31.14 -20.93 2.89
CA GLY A 20 -31.22 -20.65 1.45
C GLY A 20 -31.16 -19.17 1.06
N LYS A 21 -30.95 -18.25 2.00
CA LYS A 21 -30.75 -16.81 1.71
C LYS A 21 -29.29 -16.40 1.92
N VAL A 22 -28.75 -15.69 0.95
CA VAL A 22 -27.41 -15.12 1.04
C VAL A 22 -27.52 -13.68 1.56
N TYR A 23 -26.87 -13.40 2.68
CA TYR A 23 -26.82 -12.05 3.27
C TYR A 23 -25.40 -11.48 3.20
N PRO A 24 -25.24 -10.18 2.89
CA PRO A 24 -23.96 -9.51 3.08
C PRO A 24 -23.47 -9.69 4.52
N ARG A 25 -22.19 -10.02 4.70
CA ARG A 25 -21.55 -10.35 5.99
C ARG A 25 -21.89 -9.34 7.09
N ARG A 26 -21.91 -8.05 6.75
CA ARG A 26 -22.25 -6.94 7.67
C ARG A 26 -23.71 -7.01 8.16
N VAL A 27 -24.63 -7.38 7.30
CA VAL A 27 -26.07 -7.55 7.62
C VAL A 27 -26.26 -8.77 8.51
N PHE A 28 -25.60 -9.88 8.18
CA PHE A 28 -25.64 -11.11 8.97
C PHE A 28 -25.07 -10.90 10.39
N LEU A 29 -23.89 -10.30 10.50
CA LEU A 29 -23.27 -9.99 11.80
C LEU A 29 -24.10 -8.99 12.62
N GLY A 30 -24.76 -8.03 11.97
CA GLY A 30 -25.67 -7.09 12.63
C GLY A 30 -26.91 -7.78 13.18
N MET A 31 -27.51 -8.72 12.43
CA MET A 31 -28.66 -9.50 12.88
C MET A 31 -28.31 -10.41 14.07
N CYS A 32 -27.14 -11.08 14.02
CA CYS A 32 -26.65 -11.91 15.13
C CYS A 32 -26.33 -11.09 16.38
N GLY A 33 -25.78 -9.88 16.22
CA GLY A 33 -25.53 -8.95 17.33
C GLY A 33 -26.81 -8.48 18.01
N ALA A 34 -27.87 -8.16 17.23
CA ALA A 34 -29.16 -7.73 17.74
C ALA A 34 -29.90 -8.82 18.53
N LEU A 35 -29.62 -10.10 18.23
CA LEU A 35 -30.22 -11.27 18.91
C LEU A 35 -29.37 -11.82 20.06
N GLY A 36 -28.23 -11.16 20.42
CA GLY A 36 -27.33 -11.65 21.46
C GLY A 36 -26.61 -12.97 21.11
N LEU A 37 -26.60 -13.38 19.84
CA LEU A 37 -26.09 -14.65 19.35
C LEU A 37 -24.61 -14.56 18.90
N ALA A 38 -23.87 -13.59 19.39
CA ALA A 38 -22.46 -13.37 19.02
C ALA A 38 -21.54 -14.61 19.10
N PRO A 39 -21.65 -15.49 20.12
CA PRO A 39 -20.85 -16.72 20.17
C PRO A 39 -21.26 -17.77 19.13
N VAL A 40 -22.55 -17.84 18.79
CA VAL A 40 -23.08 -18.77 17.78
C VAL A 40 -22.79 -18.25 16.38
N ALA A 41 -22.92 -16.92 16.18
CA ALA A 41 -22.56 -16.25 14.93
C ALA A 41 -21.10 -16.46 14.57
N ALA A 42 -20.18 -16.48 15.54
CA ALA A 42 -18.75 -16.74 15.31
C ALA A 42 -18.47 -18.15 14.75
N ARG A 43 -19.35 -19.13 15.02
CA ARG A 43 -19.24 -20.51 14.51
C ARG A 43 -19.96 -20.71 13.17
N LEU A 44 -21.06 -19.98 12.92
CA LEU A 44 -21.88 -20.11 11.71
C LEU A 44 -21.56 -19.06 10.65
N ALA A 45 -20.90 -17.95 11.02
CA ALA A 45 -20.54 -16.87 10.10
C ALA A 45 -19.75 -17.33 8.85
N PRO A 46 -18.83 -18.29 8.92
CA PRO A 46 -18.15 -18.81 7.73
C PRO A 46 -19.08 -19.57 6.78
N ALA A 47 -20.13 -20.18 7.31
CA ALA A 47 -21.05 -21.00 6.51
C ALA A 47 -22.18 -20.20 5.84
N LEU A 48 -22.47 -18.99 6.39
CA LEU A 48 -23.58 -18.14 5.92
C LEU A 48 -23.10 -16.79 5.34
N ALA A 49 -21.79 -16.50 5.43
CA ALA A 49 -21.19 -15.36 4.75
C ALA A 49 -21.24 -15.59 3.23
N ASP A 50 -21.53 -14.53 2.46
CA ASP A 50 -21.43 -14.57 1.01
C ASP A 50 -19.96 -14.84 0.62
N GLN A 51 -19.64 -16.11 0.33
CA GLN A 51 -18.28 -16.53 -0.08
C GLN A 51 -17.90 -15.94 -1.44
N ASN A 52 -18.82 -15.25 -2.10
CA ASN A 52 -18.57 -14.56 -3.36
C ASN A 52 -18.14 -13.08 -3.15
N GLU A 53 -18.14 -12.57 -1.92
CA GLU A 53 -17.71 -11.20 -1.62
C GLU A 53 -16.28 -11.18 -1.06
N LEU A 54 -15.36 -10.52 -1.78
CA LEU A 54 -13.98 -10.26 -1.34
C LEU A 54 -13.87 -8.86 -0.74
N VAL A 55 -13.06 -8.70 0.29
CA VAL A 55 -12.66 -7.41 0.83
C VAL A 55 -11.21 -7.11 0.44
N LEU A 56 -11.05 -6.19 -0.51
CA LEU A 56 -9.77 -5.65 -0.94
C LEU A 56 -9.41 -4.41 -0.12
N VAL A 57 -8.24 -4.41 0.52
CA VAL A 57 -7.78 -3.27 1.32
C VAL A 57 -6.63 -2.55 0.61
N ASN A 58 -6.77 -1.24 0.45
CA ASN A 58 -5.76 -0.38 -0.15
C ASN A 58 -5.59 0.96 0.59
N TRP A 59 -4.78 1.85 0.04
CA TRP A 59 -4.34 3.10 0.65
C TRP A 59 -5.33 4.28 0.53
N GLY A 60 -6.54 4.04 0.02
CA GLY A 60 -7.55 5.10 -0.09
C GLY A 60 -7.31 6.11 -1.23
N GLY A 61 -8.18 7.11 -1.31
CA GLY A 61 -8.08 8.19 -2.30
C GLY A 61 -8.06 7.68 -3.75
N ASP A 62 -7.18 8.24 -4.58
CA ASP A 62 -7.05 7.87 -5.99
C ASP A 62 -6.68 6.39 -6.23
N ALA A 63 -6.07 5.71 -5.23
CA ALA A 63 -5.77 4.29 -5.34
C ALA A 63 -7.03 3.43 -5.43
N VAL A 64 -8.12 3.82 -4.75
CA VAL A 64 -9.42 3.11 -4.83
C VAL A 64 -9.93 3.10 -6.26
N ARG A 65 -9.96 4.29 -6.90
CA ARG A 65 -10.44 4.44 -8.28
C ARG A 65 -9.53 3.70 -9.27
N GLY A 66 -8.22 3.86 -9.13
CA GLY A 66 -7.25 3.20 -10.01
C GLY A 66 -7.35 1.69 -9.98
N MET A 67 -7.33 1.08 -8.78
CA MET A 67 -7.43 -0.37 -8.62
C MET A 67 -8.82 -0.91 -9.00
N LYS A 68 -9.88 -0.13 -8.75
CA LYS A 68 -11.21 -0.49 -9.21
C LYS A 68 -11.25 -0.65 -10.73
N ASN A 69 -10.80 0.35 -11.47
CA ASN A 69 -10.84 0.36 -12.93
C ASN A 69 -9.89 -0.68 -13.54
N ALA A 70 -8.67 -0.79 -12.99
CA ALA A 70 -7.62 -1.64 -13.54
C ALA A 70 -7.82 -3.14 -13.23
N TRP A 71 -8.41 -3.49 -12.10
CA TRP A 71 -8.44 -4.86 -11.60
C TRP A 71 -9.83 -5.34 -11.17
N VAL A 72 -10.56 -4.55 -10.37
CA VAL A 72 -11.84 -5.01 -9.81
C VAL A 72 -12.91 -5.11 -10.89
N ASP A 73 -13.09 -4.09 -11.72
CA ASP A 73 -14.10 -4.10 -12.77
C ASP A 73 -13.81 -5.16 -13.84
N PRO A 74 -12.57 -5.38 -14.33
CA PRO A 74 -12.24 -6.50 -15.20
C PRO A 74 -12.49 -7.87 -14.56
N TYR A 75 -12.13 -8.05 -13.28
CA TYR A 75 -12.41 -9.28 -12.55
C TYR A 75 -13.90 -9.58 -12.46
N LEU A 76 -14.73 -8.59 -12.12
CA LEU A 76 -16.18 -8.76 -12.02
C LEU A 76 -16.85 -8.99 -13.38
N LYS A 77 -16.25 -8.53 -14.48
CA LYS A 77 -16.72 -8.92 -15.84
C LYS A 77 -16.46 -10.39 -16.14
N GLN A 78 -15.35 -10.93 -15.67
CA GLN A 78 -15.00 -12.33 -15.83
C GLN A 78 -15.80 -13.25 -14.89
N TYR A 79 -16.13 -12.75 -13.69
CA TYR A 79 -16.84 -13.47 -12.63
C TYR A 79 -18.06 -12.68 -12.15
N PRO A 80 -19.18 -12.67 -12.93
CA PRO A 80 -20.33 -11.79 -12.67
C PRO A 80 -21.05 -12.09 -11.34
N ASP A 81 -20.92 -13.29 -10.82
CA ASP A 81 -21.53 -13.69 -9.54
C ASP A 81 -20.68 -13.30 -8.31
N ARG A 82 -19.51 -12.73 -8.53
CA ARG A 82 -18.60 -12.29 -7.45
C ARG A 82 -18.88 -10.84 -7.07
N LYS A 83 -18.42 -10.48 -5.87
CA LYS A 83 -18.42 -9.09 -5.39
C LYS A 83 -17.05 -8.76 -4.80
N VAL A 84 -16.63 -7.52 -4.96
CA VAL A 84 -15.40 -7.00 -4.36
C VAL A 84 -15.72 -5.67 -3.68
N ALA A 85 -15.62 -5.64 -2.36
CA ALA A 85 -15.67 -4.41 -1.59
C ALA A 85 -14.25 -3.86 -1.41
N ILE A 86 -14.08 -2.55 -1.62
CA ILE A 86 -12.78 -1.90 -1.42
C ILE A 86 -12.79 -1.15 -0.09
N ASP A 87 -11.92 -1.54 0.85
CA ASP A 87 -11.64 -0.82 2.10
C ASP A 87 -10.45 0.11 1.87
N GLY A 88 -10.71 1.40 1.74
CA GLY A 88 -9.70 2.45 1.54
C GLY A 88 -9.12 3.01 2.84
N THR A 89 -9.31 2.37 3.99
CA THR A 89 -8.81 2.86 5.29
C THR A 89 -7.30 2.66 5.49
N GLY A 90 -6.66 1.91 4.61
CA GLY A 90 -5.24 1.59 4.64
C GLY A 90 -4.93 0.32 5.46
N PRO A 91 -4.10 -0.58 4.91
CA PRO A 91 -3.72 -1.80 5.60
C PRO A 91 -2.63 -1.49 6.65
N SER A 92 -2.93 -1.64 7.95
CA SER A 92 -1.95 -1.49 9.01
C SER A 92 -1.51 -2.84 9.57
N THR A 93 -0.22 -3.00 9.84
CA THR A 93 0.36 -4.25 10.39
C THR A 93 -0.23 -4.60 11.76
N SER A 94 -0.47 -3.61 12.61
CA SER A 94 -1.10 -3.81 13.92
C SER A 94 -2.55 -4.31 13.79
N ARG A 95 -3.31 -3.79 12.83
CA ARG A 95 -4.69 -4.25 12.58
C ARG A 95 -4.71 -5.68 12.03
N ILE A 96 -3.75 -6.05 11.18
CA ILE A 96 -3.60 -7.43 10.71
C ILE A 96 -3.37 -8.37 11.89
N ARG A 97 -2.38 -8.07 12.74
CA ARG A 97 -2.09 -8.88 13.94
C ARG A 97 -3.32 -9.01 14.85
N LEU A 98 -4.03 -7.92 15.10
CA LEU A 98 -5.23 -7.92 15.92
C LEU A 98 -6.35 -8.81 15.34
N MET A 99 -6.63 -8.70 14.04
CA MET A 99 -7.65 -9.53 13.38
C MET A 99 -7.31 -11.01 13.42
N VAL A 100 -6.07 -11.37 13.11
CA VAL A 100 -5.61 -12.76 13.10
C VAL A 100 -5.61 -13.35 14.51
N GLN A 101 -5.05 -12.64 15.49
CA GLN A 101 -5.01 -13.09 16.88
C GLN A 101 -6.40 -13.21 17.51
N SER A 102 -7.34 -12.35 17.16
CA SER A 102 -8.72 -12.44 17.65
C SER A 102 -9.58 -13.45 16.89
N GLY A 103 -9.09 -14.02 15.79
CA GLY A 103 -9.87 -14.89 14.88
C GLY A 103 -11.00 -14.18 14.14
N LYS A 104 -11.02 -12.83 14.12
CA LYS A 104 -12.05 -12.01 13.46
C LYS A 104 -11.47 -11.32 12.23
N VAL A 105 -11.12 -12.10 11.22
CA VAL A 105 -10.53 -11.62 9.99
C VAL A 105 -11.63 -11.09 9.06
N THR A 106 -11.53 -9.79 8.72
CA THR A 106 -12.51 -9.09 7.89
C THR A 106 -11.95 -8.64 6.54
N TRP A 107 -10.67 -8.87 6.29
CA TRP A 107 -9.98 -8.56 5.07
C TRP A 107 -9.57 -9.84 4.33
N ASP A 108 -9.65 -9.84 3.01
CA ASP A 108 -9.26 -10.98 2.18
C ASP A 108 -7.95 -10.73 1.43
N VAL A 109 -7.81 -9.56 0.79
CA VAL A 109 -6.63 -9.20 0.02
C VAL A 109 -6.14 -7.82 0.47
N MET A 110 -4.84 -7.69 0.72
CA MET A 110 -4.25 -6.44 1.19
C MET A 110 -3.10 -6.00 0.29
N ASP A 111 -3.06 -4.69 0.01
CA ASP A 111 -1.99 -4.04 -0.72
C ASP A 111 -0.96 -3.45 0.23
N ARG A 112 0.25 -4.01 0.29
CA ARG A 112 1.34 -3.51 1.15
C ARG A 112 2.73 -3.68 0.52
N ASN A 113 3.74 -3.18 1.21
CA ASN A 113 5.13 -3.34 0.82
C ASN A 113 5.61 -4.78 0.97
N LEU A 114 6.44 -5.26 0.06
CA LEU A 114 6.94 -6.63 0.04
C LEU A 114 7.72 -6.99 1.33
N HIS A 115 8.43 -6.04 1.95
CA HIS A 115 9.11 -6.28 3.22
C HIS A 115 8.14 -6.65 4.35
N THR A 116 6.90 -6.13 4.33
CA THR A 116 5.88 -6.50 5.32
C THR A 116 5.49 -7.98 5.22
N ALA A 117 5.40 -8.54 3.99
CA ALA A 117 5.16 -9.97 3.82
C ALA A 117 6.26 -10.82 4.46
N LEU A 118 7.52 -10.37 4.34
CA LEU A 118 8.68 -11.05 4.93
C LEU A 118 8.80 -10.82 6.45
N GLU A 119 8.23 -9.73 6.98
CA GLU A 119 8.18 -9.43 8.42
C GLU A 119 7.14 -10.32 9.11
N ILE A 120 5.87 -10.23 8.71
CA ILE A 120 4.77 -10.83 9.46
C ILE A 120 4.33 -12.22 8.96
N GLY A 121 4.80 -12.65 7.79
CA GLY A 121 4.55 -13.99 7.27
C GLY A 121 5.10 -15.09 8.18
N PRO A 122 6.41 -15.04 8.56
CA PRO A 122 7.00 -15.99 9.52
C PRO A 122 6.34 -15.97 10.90
N GLU A 123 5.70 -14.87 11.30
CA GLU A 123 4.92 -14.78 12.54
C GLU A 123 3.56 -15.53 12.46
N GLY A 124 3.21 -16.12 11.30
CA GLY A 124 1.96 -16.81 11.09
C GLY A 124 0.76 -15.88 10.88
N MET A 125 0.99 -14.62 10.52
CA MET A 125 -0.06 -13.62 10.31
C MET A 125 -0.65 -13.66 8.90
N LEU A 126 -0.01 -14.35 7.96
CA LEU A 126 -0.42 -14.42 6.56
C LEU A 126 -0.63 -15.85 6.08
N GLU A 127 -1.52 -16.02 5.12
CA GLU A 127 -1.57 -17.24 4.30
C GLU A 127 -0.39 -17.27 3.33
N LYS A 128 0.12 -18.46 3.03
CA LYS A 128 1.05 -18.65 1.91
C LYS A 128 0.33 -18.45 0.60
N ILE A 129 0.98 -17.81 -0.37
CA ILE A 129 0.40 -17.63 -1.70
C ILE A 129 0.18 -19.02 -2.34
N ASP A 130 -1.03 -19.25 -2.83
CA ASP A 130 -1.34 -20.47 -3.57
C ASP A 130 -0.83 -20.38 -5.01
N TYR A 131 0.43 -20.77 -5.20
CA TYR A 131 1.07 -20.79 -6.52
C TYR A 131 0.58 -21.91 -7.45
N SER A 132 -0.38 -22.72 -7.02
CA SER A 132 -1.10 -23.61 -7.94
C SER A 132 -2.16 -22.87 -8.75
N ILE A 133 -2.61 -21.68 -8.28
CA ILE A 133 -3.60 -20.83 -8.94
C ILE A 133 -2.94 -19.53 -9.42
N VAL A 134 -2.08 -18.93 -8.59
CA VAL A 134 -1.40 -17.66 -8.88
C VAL A 134 -0.14 -17.93 -9.70
N ASP A 135 -0.11 -17.43 -10.92
CA ASP A 135 1.00 -17.64 -11.85
C ASP A 135 2.16 -16.68 -11.56
N LYS A 136 3.13 -17.17 -10.78
CA LYS A 136 4.33 -16.39 -10.43
C LYS A 136 5.25 -16.06 -11.62
N SER A 137 5.10 -16.71 -12.78
CA SER A 137 5.90 -16.41 -13.98
C SER A 137 5.56 -15.03 -14.58
N LYS A 138 4.41 -14.46 -14.20
CA LYS A 138 3.96 -13.13 -14.62
C LYS A 138 4.63 -11.97 -13.87
N VAL A 139 5.43 -12.25 -12.86
CA VAL A 139 6.16 -11.23 -12.11
C VAL A 139 7.66 -11.54 -12.11
N ARG A 140 8.47 -10.52 -11.80
CA ARG A 140 9.90 -10.72 -11.60
C ARG A 140 10.14 -11.65 -10.40
N PRO A 141 11.11 -12.58 -10.44
CA PRO A 141 11.31 -13.59 -9.39
C PRO A 141 11.43 -13.03 -7.98
N GLU A 142 12.09 -11.88 -7.82
CA GLU A 142 12.29 -11.19 -6.53
C GLU A 142 10.99 -10.65 -5.92
N HIS A 143 9.91 -10.60 -6.69
CA HIS A 143 8.60 -10.15 -6.24
C HIS A 143 7.61 -11.30 -5.99
N ALA A 144 8.05 -12.55 -6.12
CA ALA A 144 7.25 -13.76 -5.82
C ALA A 144 7.82 -14.43 -4.56
N VAL A 145 7.28 -14.09 -3.40
CA VAL A 145 7.72 -14.64 -2.10
C VAL A 145 6.64 -15.54 -1.49
N GLU A 146 6.97 -16.25 -0.42
CA GLU A 146 6.07 -17.24 0.19
C GLU A 146 4.74 -16.65 0.67
N TRP A 147 4.76 -15.43 1.22
CA TRP A 147 3.58 -14.77 1.81
C TRP A 147 3.12 -13.51 1.06
N GLY A 148 3.60 -13.31 -0.16
CA GLY A 148 3.22 -12.16 -0.97
C GLY A 148 3.61 -12.33 -2.42
N ILE A 149 2.86 -11.66 -3.30
CA ILE A 149 3.20 -11.57 -4.72
C ILE A 149 3.08 -10.12 -5.17
N GLY A 150 4.10 -9.65 -5.88
CA GLY A 150 4.16 -8.28 -6.40
C GLY A 150 2.92 -7.91 -7.21
N ASN A 151 2.44 -6.69 -6.98
CA ASN A 151 1.31 -6.13 -7.68
C ASN A 151 1.69 -4.89 -8.52
N TYR A 152 2.62 -4.07 -8.03
CA TYR A 152 3.18 -2.93 -8.76
C TYR A 152 4.51 -2.47 -8.16
N ILE A 153 5.22 -1.62 -8.93
CA ILE A 153 6.40 -0.88 -8.46
C ILE A 153 5.97 0.58 -8.23
N TYR A 154 6.50 1.19 -7.18
CA TYR A 154 6.39 2.61 -6.92
C TYR A 154 7.72 3.17 -6.42
N ALA A 155 7.84 4.48 -6.37
CA ALA A 155 9.04 5.11 -5.84
C ALA A 155 8.69 6.30 -4.94
N MET A 156 9.52 6.54 -3.95
CA MET A 156 9.58 7.79 -3.22
C MET A 156 10.49 8.73 -3.97
N VAL A 157 9.96 9.88 -4.36
CA VAL A 157 10.63 10.82 -5.25
C VAL A 157 10.74 12.20 -4.61
N LEU A 158 11.78 12.92 -4.98
CA LEU A 158 11.91 14.33 -4.65
C LEU A 158 10.91 15.12 -5.51
N THR A 159 9.95 15.73 -4.82
CA THR A 159 8.88 16.55 -5.42
C THR A 159 9.11 18.01 -5.05
N TYR A 160 8.81 18.93 -5.97
CA TYR A 160 9.11 20.35 -5.80
C TYR A 160 8.18 21.27 -6.58
N ASN A 161 8.12 22.54 -6.18
CA ASN A 161 7.43 23.61 -6.90
C ASN A 161 8.39 24.24 -7.93
N THR A 162 8.05 24.14 -9.21
CA THR A 162 8.87 24.65 -10.35
C THR A 162 8.98 26.16 -10.44
N LYS A 163 8.10 26.90 -9.73
CA LYS A 163 8.02 28.37 -9.80
C LYS A 163 8.69 29.08 -8.62
N LYS A 164 9.08 28.31 -7.58
CA LYS A 164 9.47 28.91 -6.31
C LYS A 164 10.81 29.65 -6.34
N TRP A 165 11.77 29.17 -7.13
CA TRP A 165 13.17 29.63 -7.07
C TRP A 165 13.69 30.13 -8.43
N GLY A 166 12.87 30.94 -9.13
CA GLY A 166 13.28 31.59 -10.38
C GLY A 166 13.55 30.63 -11.55
N GLY A 167 13.01 29.40 -11.50
CA GLY A 167 13.22 28.36 -12.51
C GLY A 167 14.34 27.37 -12.17
N GLU A 168 15.15 27.63 -11.13
CA GLU A 168 16.03 26.62 -10.56
C GLU A 168 15.23 25.61 -9.74
N VAL A 169 15.56 24.34 -9.83
CA VAL A 169 14.83 23.26 -9.12
C VAL A 169 15.82 22.35 -8.39
N PRO A 170 15.42 21.80 -7.23
CA PRO A 170 16.22 20.80 -6.53
C PRO A 170 16.27 19.49 -7.34
N THR A 171 17.46 18.87 -7.41
CA THR A 171 17.70 17.65 -8.19
C THR A 171 18.20 16.48 -7.36
N THR A 172 18.61 16.72 -6.13
CA THR A 172 19.16 15.73 -5.20
C THR A 172 18.58 15.91 -3.81
N TRP A 173 18.67 14.87 -2.96
CA TRP A 173 18.28 15.03 -1.55
C TRP A 173 19.15 16.05 -0.83
N LYS A 174 20.41 16.23 -1.22
CA LYS A 174 21.27 17.28 -0.67
C LYS A 174 20.65 18.67 -0.84
N ASP A 175 20.02 18.94 -1.98
CA ASP A 175 19.34 20.21 -2.23
C ASP A 175 18.17 20.44 -1.25
N VAL A 176 17.50 19.36 -0.83
CA VAL A 176 16.39 19.43 0.15
C VAL A 176 16.90 19.90 1.52
N TRP A 177 18.13 19.60 1.89
CA TRP A 177 18.78 20.08 3.13
C TRP A 177 19.52 21.42 2.95
N ASP A 178 19.58 21.98 1.75
CA ASP A 178 20.10 23.33 1.54
C ASP A 178 19.02 24.39 1.75
N PHE A 179 18.85 24.81 3.01
CA PHE A 179 17.83 25.79 3.41
C PHE A 179 18.08 27.20 2.87
N LYS A 180 19.32 27.51 2.45
CA LYS A 180 19.70 28.81 1.89
C LYS A 180 19.36 28.88 0.41
N LYS A 181 19.75 27.86 -0.34
CA LYS A 181 19.51 27.78 -1.78
C LYS A 181 18.04 27.56 -2.11
N PHE A 182 17.38 26.67 -1.36
CA PHE A 182 15.99 26.30 -1.55
C PHE A 182 15.16 26.61 -0.28
N PRO A 183 14.88 27.89 0.03
CA PRO A 183 14.08 28.25 1.20
C PRO A 183 12.61 27.80 1.06
N GLY A 184 11.99 27.43 2.17
CA GLY A 184 10.58 27.03 2.24
C GLY A 184 10.37 25.79 3.10
N LYS A 185 9.11 25.38 3.27
CA LYS A 185 8.76 24.17 4.03
C LYS A 185 8.94 22.91 3.20
N ARG A 186 9.39 21.84 3.88
CA ARG A 186 9.59 20.51 3.33
C ARG A 186 8.50 19.58 3.83
N ALA A 187 7.96 18.72 2.96
CA ALA A 187 7.05 17.67 3.38
C ALA A 187 7.76 16.31 3.34
N PHE A 188 7.64 15.55 4.43
CA PHE A 188 8.13 14.18 4.52
C PHE A 188 7.05 13.28 5.11
N ARG A 189 7.06 12.02 4.70
CA ARG A 189 6.21 11.00 5.31
C ARG A 189 6.72 10.64 6.70
N ARG A 190 5.82 10.37 7.65
CA ARG A 190 6.18 9.95 9.01
C ARG A 190 6.33 8.42 9.09
N GLU A 191 7.03 7.87 8.11
CA GLU A 191 7.37 6.45 7.99
C GLU A 191 8.85 6.33 7.65
N PRO A 192 9.58 5.30 8.12
CA PRO A 192 11.03 5.24 7.95
C PRO A 192 11.46 4.97 6.51
N ASP A 193 10.67 4.17 5.76
CA ASP A 193 10.98 3.75 4.40
C ASP A 193 11.03 4.95 3.44
N GLY A 194 12.17 5.15 2.81
CA GLY A 194 12.46 6.27 1.93
C GLY A 194 12.86 7.58 2.63
N VAL A 195 12.46 7.77 3.88
CA VAL A 195 12.81 8.97 4.68
C VAL A 195 14.22 8.88 5.21
N LEU A 196 14.60 7.72 5.75
CA LEU A 196 15.95 7.47 6.27
C LEU A 196 16.99 7.46 5.15
N GLU A 197 16.67 6.84 4.02
CA GLU A 197 17.53 6.81 2.83
C GLU A 197 17.77 8.21 2.27
N ALA A 198 16.70 9.02 2.15
CA ALA A 198 16.81 10.40 1.68
C ALA A 198 17.76 11.23 2.57
N ALA A 199 17.69 11.05 3.88
CA ALA A 199 18.57 11.73 4.83
C ALA A 199 20.03 11.30 4.67
N LEU A 200 20.28 9.99 4.51
CA LEU A 200 21.65 9.47 4.31
C LEU A 200 22.25 9.93 2.97
N MET A 201 21.45 9.92 1.89
CA MET A 201 21.88 10.45 0.60
C MET A 201 22.18 11.95 0.66
N ALA A 202 21.35 12.72 1.37
CA ALA A 202 21.60 14.14 1.61
C ALA A 202 22.91 14.40 2.38
N ASP A 203 23.29 13.49 3.27
CA ASP A 203 24.56 13.55 4.02
C ASP A 203 25.74 12.92 3.24
N GLY A 204 25.54 12.57 1.96
CA GLY A 204 26.58 12.13 1.03
C GLY A 204 26.90 10.63 1.11
N VAL A 205 26.04 9.81 1.69
CA VAL A 205 26.22 8.35 1.67
C VAL A 205 25.91 7.83 0.27
N PRO A 206 26.83 7.13 -0.40
CA PRO A 206 26.56 6.57 -1.74
C PRO A 206 25.58 5.39 -1.68
N PHE A 207 24.90 5.11 -2.79
CA PHE A 207 23.82 4.11 -2.87
C PHE A 207 24.21 2.73 -2.35
N ASP A 208 25.44 2.28 -2.68
CA ASP A 208 25.95 0.97 -2.27
C ASP A 208 26.30 0.88 -0.77
N LYS A 209 26.23 2.01 -0.04
CA LYS A 209 26.52 2.10 1.40
C LYS A 209 25.32 2.51 2.25
N ILE A 210 24.14 2.66 1.65
CA ILE A 210 22.93 3.04 2.38
C ILE A 210 22.49 1.93 3.35
N TYR A 211 22.61 0.68 2.95
CA TYR A 211 22.23 -0.46 3.80
C TYR A 211 23.47 -1.21 4.34
N PRO A 212 23.46 -1.60 5.63
CA PRO A 212 22.39 -1.34 6.62
C PRO A 212 22.26 0.14 6.97
N ILE A 213 21.03 0.62 7.23
CA ILE A 213 20.76 2.01 7.60
C ILE A 213 21.54 2.39 8.87
N ASP A 214 22.33 3.46 8.80
CA ASP A 214 22.85 4.15 9.98
C ASP A 214 21.73 5.03 10.59
N MET A 215 20.97 4.43 11.52
CA MET A 215 19.84 5.07 12.16
C MET A 215 20.21 6.40 12.81
N LYS A 216 21.31 6.42 13.59
CA LYS A 216 21.74 7.64 14.28
C LYS A 216 22.00 8.77 13.30
N ARG A 217 22.75 8.50 12.24
CA ARG A 217 23.12 9.48 11.21
C ARG A 217 21.88 10.01 10.48
N ALA A 218 20.96 9.12 10.08
CA ALA A 218 19.73 9.51 9.41
C ALA A 218 18.83 10.37 10.31
N LEU A 219 18.65 9.99 11.57
CA LEU A 219 17.84 10.74 12.53
C LEU A 219 18.44 12.10 12.87
N ASP A 220 19.76 12.19 13.00
CA ASP A 220 20.47 13.48 13.23
C ASP A 220 20.26 14.45 12.05
N MET A 221 20.19 13.94 10.82
CA MET A 221 19.83 14.75 9.66
C MET A 221 18.39 15.27 9.74
N HIS A 222 17.43 14.44 10.16
CA HIS A 222 16.04 14.88 10.35
C HIS A 222 15.89 15.89 11.49
N LYS A 223 16.66 15.79 12.57
CA LYS A 223 16.68 16.80 13.64
C LYS A 223 17.09 18.18 13.12
N LYS A 224 18.06 18.26 12.21
CA LYS A 224 18.46 19.55 11.56
C LYS A 224 17.33 20.17 10.75
N MET A 225 16.35 19.36 10.33
CA MET A 225 15.23 19.79 9.50
C MET A 225 13.98 20.19 10.31
N LYS A 226 13.97 20.01 11.63
CA LYS A 226 12.81 20.16 12.52
C LYS A 226 12.01 21.46 12.28
N GLU A 227 12.67 22.59 12.13
CA GLU A 227 12.01 23.88 11.90
C GLU A 227 11.50 24.09 10.47
N TYR A 228 11.98 23.27 9.52
CA TYR A 228 11.71 23.41 8.10
C TYR A 228 10.78 22.34 7.56
N ALA A 229 10.62 21.21 8.25
CA ALA A 229 9.84 20.08 7.78
C ALA A 229 8.45 19.99 8.40
N ILE A 230 7.51 19.48 7.62
CA ILE A 230 6.20 19.03 8.03
C ILE A 230 6.15 17.52 7.76
N TYR A 231 5.83 16.75 8.81
CA TYR A 231 5.75 15.29 8.71
C TYR A 231 4.29 14.84 8.66
N TYR A 232 3.88 14.24 7.55
CA TYR A 232 2.52 13.77 7.34
C TYR A 232 2.38 12.27 7.57
N ASN A 233 1.21 11.84 8.08
CA ASN A 233 0.87 10.43 8.27
C ASN A 233 0.05 9.89 7.09
N VAL A 234 -0.91 10.67 6.61
CA VAL A 234 -1.81 10.30 5.53
C VAL A 234 -1.21 10.76 4.19
N ILE A 235 -1.09 9.85 3.24
CA ILE A 235 -0.44 10.13 1.94
C ILE A 235 -1.14 11.28 1.18
N ALA A 236 -2.47 11.36 1.29
CA ALA A 236 -3.25 12.43 0.67
C ALA A 236 -2.91 13.81 1.26
N ASP A 237 -2.58 13.90 2.56
CA ASP A 237 -2.19 15.15 3.20
C ASP A 237 -0.88 15.67 2.60
N GLY A 238 0.11 14.79 2.40
CA GLY A 238 1.37 15.15 1.72
C GLY A 238 1.12 15.74 0.34
N GLN A 239 0.25 15.10 -0.48
CA GLN A 239 -0.12 15.61 -1.79
C GLN A 239 -0.80 16.98 -1.71
N ASN A 240 -1.68 17.19 -0.72
CA ASN A 240 -2.38 18.45 -0.52
C ASN A 240 -1.45 19.59 -0.07
N MET A 241 -0.44 19.29 0.76
CA MET A 241 0.58 20.28 1.17
C MET A 241 1.34 20.86 -0.03
N PHE A 242 1.68 20.03 -1.02
CA PHE A 242 2.28 20.51 -2.26
C PHE A 242 1.27 21.29 -3.12
N ARG A 243 0.02 20.80 -3.24
CA ARG A 243 -1.03 21.44 -4.03
C ARG A 243 -1.37 22.84 -3.49
N SER A 244 -1.44 23.01 -2.19
CA SER A 244 -1.73 24.28 -1.51
C SER A 244 -0.52 25.23 -1.48
N GLY A 245 0.69 24.73 -1.71
CA GLY A 245 1.93 25.47 -1.54
C GLY A 245 2.36 25.62 -0.08
N GLU A 246 1.80 24.84 0.86
CA GLU A 246 2.26 24.75 2.24
C GLU A 246 3.68 24.15 2.28
N ALA A 247 3.95 23.11 1.48
CA ALA A 247 5.29 22.59 1.24
C ALA A 247 5.73 22.94 -0.18
N GLN A 248 7.01 23.33 -0.33
CA GLN A 248 7.61 23.69 -1.61
C GLN A 248 8.47 22.58 -2.21
N LEU A 249 9.03 21.70 -1.37
CA LEU A 249 9.86 20.55 -1.79
C LEU A 249 9.79 19.45 -0.73
N GLY A 250 10.28 18.27 -1.07
CA GLY A 250 10.35 17.15 -0.14
C GLY A 250 10.00 15.83 -0.79
N GLN A 251 9.58 14.87 0.03
CA GLN A 251 9.26 13.52 -0.42
C GLN A 251 7.79 13.37 -0.74
N LEU A 252 7.50 12.73 -1.88
CA LEU A 252 6.17 12.22 -2.21
C LEU A 252 6.32 10.89 -2.96
N LEU A 253 5.27 10.06 -2.96
CA LEU A 253 5.23 8.90 -3.85
C LEU A 253 5.00 9.37 -5.30
N ASN A 254 5.69 8.77 -6.27
CA ASN A 254 5.47 9.07 -7.69
C ASN A 254 4.00 8.91 -8.09
N THR A 255 3.29 7.95 -7.48
CA THR A 255 1.85 7.71 -7.67
C THR A 255 0.95 8.84 -7.17
N ARG A 256 1.51 9.81 -6.45
CA ARG A 256 0.85 11.05 -6.03
C ARG A 256 1.45 12.27 -6.74
N ALA A 257 2.74 12.23 -7.05
CA ALA A 257 3.42 13.28 -7.79
C ALA A 257 2.92 13.38 -9.23
N TRP A 258 2.62 12.24 -9.88
CA TRP A 258 2.07 12.23 -11.23
C TRP A 258 0.69 12.92 -11.34
N PRO A 259 -0.36 12.52 -10.61
CA PRO A 259 -1.63 13.23 -10.63
C PRO A 259 -1.49 14.70 -10.22
N LEU A 260 -0.67 15.00 -9.21
CA LEU A 260 -0.40 16.36 -8.75
C LEU A 260 0.20 17.24 -9.86
N LYS A 261 1.14 16.71 -10.66
CA LYS A 261 1.69 17.43 -11.81
C LYS A 261 0.60 17.77 -12.83
N GLN A 262 -0.31 16.83 -13.11
CA GLN A 262 -1.43 17.07 -14.02
C GLN A 262 -2.37 18.15 -13.46
N ASP A 263 -2.81 18.01 -12.21
CA ASP A 263 -3.71 18.94 -11.53
C ASP A 263 -3.16 20.37 -11.48
N THR A 264 -1.85 20.50 -11.24
CA THR A 264 -1.16 21.80 -11.12
C THR A 264 -0.59 22.32 -12.43
N LYS A 265 -0.82 21.62 -13.55
CA LYS A 265 -0.27 21.96 -14.87
C LYS A 265 1.24 22.18 -14.84
N GLY A 266 1.96 21.32 -14.12
CA GLY A 266 3.42 21.33 -13.99
C GLY A 266 3.99 22.35 -13.00
N VAL A 267 3.17 23.03 -12.21
CA VAL A 267 3.67 23.86 -11.09
C VAL A 267 4.32 22.98 -10.03
N CYS A 268 3.75 21.82 -9.72
CA CYS A 268 4.42 20.78 -8.97
C CYS A 268 5.01 19.75 -9.94
N ASP A 269 6.28 19.39 -9.72
CA ASP A 269 6.97 18.36 -10.52
C ASP A 269 7.87 17.52 -9.61
N TRP A 270 8.48 16.50 -10.16
CA TRP A 270 9.41 15.62 -9.43
C TRP A 270 10.59 15.19 -10.30
N THR A 271 11.59 14.56 -9.68
CA THR A 271 12.72 13.91 -10.39
C THR A 271 12.85 12.46 -9.96
N TRP A 272 13.30 11.58 -10.89
CA TRP A 272 13.70 10.21 -10.59
C TRP A 272 15.10 10.12 -9.97
N ASN A 273 15.90 11.20 -10.10
CA ASN A 273 17.24 11.20 -9.55
C ASN A 273 17.22 11.03 -8.04
N GLU A 274 17.98 10.07 -7.54
CA GLU A 274 18.00 9.66 -6.12
C GLU A 274 16.63 9.22 -5.57
N GLY A 275 15.67 8.87 -6.43
CA GLY A 275 14.43 8.24 -5.99
C GLY A 275 14.71 6.93 -5.25
N ILE A 276 13.77 6.45 -4.45
CA ILE A 276 13.87 5.16 -3.76
C ILE A 276 12.74 4.26 -4.25
N SER A 277 13.08 3.17 -4.96
CA SER A 277 12.11 2.28 -5.59
C SER A 277 11.67 1.16 -4.65
N TRP A 278 10.39 0.84 -4.64
CA TRP A 278 9.78 -0.19 -3.83
C TRP A 278 8.86 -1.08 -4.64
N GLY A 279 8.82 -2.37 -4.29
CA GLY A 279 7.78 -3.28 -4.73
C GLY A 279 6.65 -3.33 -3.70
N ALA A 280 5.42 -3.12 -4.16
CA ALA A 280 4.24 -3.47 -3.41
C ALA A 280 3.82 -4.91 -3.72
N CYS A 281 3.00 -5.52 -2.87
CA CYS A 281 2.53 -6.87 -3.06
C CYS A 281 1.11 -7.08 -2.50
N TRP A 282 0.45 -8.07 -3.05
CA TRP A 282 -0.72 -8.67 -2.46
C TRP A 282 -0.34 -9.59 -1.33
N MET A 283 -1.03 -9.47 -0.21
CA MET A 283 -0.97 -10.37 0.94
C MET A 283 -2.37 -10.78 1.35
N VAL A 284 -2.48 -11.95 1.95
CA VAL A 284 -3.73 -12.54 2.44
C VAL A 284 -3.58 -12.78 3.94
N PRO A 285 -4.43 -12.19 4.81
CA PRO A 285 -4.34 -12.43 6.24
C PRO A 285 -4.68 -13.89 6.56
N LYS A 286 -4.01 -14.45 7.56
CA LYS A 286 -4.31 -15.79 8.08
C LYS A 286 -5.76 -15.85 8.54
N GLY A 287 -6.52 -16.85 8.02
CA GLY A 287 -7.94 -17.00 8.32
C GLY A 287 -8.88 -16.13 7.48
N ALA A 288 -8.43 -15.57 6.36
CA ALA A 288 -9.29 -14.93 5.36
C ALA A 288 -10.33 -15.91 4.81
N THR A 289 -11.54 -15.42 4.55
CA THR A 289 -12.70 -16.28 4.27
C THR A 289 -13.08 -16.39 2.80
N GLY A 290 -12.48 -15.60 1.90
CA GLY A 290 -12.81 -15.59 0.47
C GLY A 290 -12.40 -16.84 -0.32
N GLY A 291 -11.66 -17.77 0.32
CA GLY A 291 -11.30 -19.06 -0.27
C GLY A 291 -10.57 -18.96 -1.61
N LYS A 292 -10.95 -19.79 -2.58
CA LYS A 292 -10.33 -19.81 -3.92
C LYS A 292 -10.47 -18.48 -4.67
N ALA A 293 -11.54 -17.72 -4.42
CA ALA A 293 -11.79 -16.44 -5.08
C ALA A 293 -10.67 -15.41 -4.79
N ILE A 294 -10.01 -15.48 -3.63
CA ILE A 294 -8.85 -14.66 -3.28
C ILE A 294 -7.74 -14.86 -4.32
N TRP A 295 -7.39 -16.10 -4.60
CA TRP A 295 -6.28 -16.46 -5.49
C TRP A 295 -6.62 -16.19 -6.97
N GLU A 296 -7.86 -16.42 -7.37
CA GLU A 296 -8.36 -16.06 -8.69
C GLU A 296 -8.32 -14.54 -8.91
N PHE A 297 -8.72 -13.74 -7.90
CA PHE A 297 -8.60 -12.28 -7.95
C PHE A 297 -7.13 -11.85 -8.06
N ILE A 298 -6.27 -12.33 -7.17
CA ILE A 298 -4.83 -12.00 -7.20
C ILE A 298 -4.23 -12.35 -8.57
N ASN A 299 -4.50 -13.54 -9.11
CA ASN A 299 -3.98 -13.95 -10.41
C ASN A 299 -4.48 -13.05 -11.56
N SER A 300 -5.73 -12.57 -11.49
CA SER A 300 -6.28 -11.67 -12.50
C SER A 300 -5.59 -10.30 -12.50
N THR A 301 -5.12 -9.82 -11.35
CA THR A 301 -4.39 -8.53 -11.24
C THR A 301 -3.01 -8.56 -11.87
N LEU A 302 -2.48 -9.76 -12.16
CA LEU A 302 -1.19 -9.94 -12.85
C LEU A 302 -1.33 -9.82 -14.37
N ASP A 303 -2.54 -9.58 -14.89
CA ASP A 303 -2.76 -9.33 -16.31
C ASP A 303 -2.08 -8.03 -16.75
N PRO A 304 -1.30 -8.04 -17.83
CA PRO A 304 -0.56 -6.88 -18.28
C PRO A 304 -1.45 -5.68 -18.66
N ALA A 305 -2.67 -5.90 -19.15
CA ALA A 305 -3.56 -4.81 -19.54
C ALA A 305 -4.02 -3.99 -18.32
N GLY A 306 -4.41 -4.66 -17.22
CA GLY A 306 -4.78 -3.99 -15.98
C GLY A 306 -3.61 -3.21 -15.37
N GLN A 307 -2.41 -3.76 -15.44
CA GLN A 307 -1.22 -3.06 -14.92
C GLN A 307 -0.81 -1.86 -15.77
N ALA A 308 -0.95 -1.95 -17.09
CA ALA A 308 -0.73 -0.81 -17.98
C ALA A 308 -1.76 0.31 -17.71
N GLU A 309 -3.03 -0.04 -17.45
CA GLU A 309 -4.07 0.92 -17.08
C GLU A 309 -3.77 1.60 -15.74
N LEU A 310 -3.27 0.86 -14.75
CA LEU A 310 -2.91 1.41 -13.45
C LEU A 310 -1.74 2.40 -13.54
N LEU A 311 -0.76 2.17 -14.41
CA LEU A 311 0.28 3.14 -14.69
C LEU A 311 -0.30 4.43 -15.27
N LYS A 312 -1.16 4.35 -16.27
CA LYS A 312 -1.78 5.51 -16.91
C LYS A 312 -2.59 6.34 -15.94
N THR A 313 -3.34 5.69 -15.07
CA THR A 313 -4.22 6.36 -14.11
C THR A 313 -3.48 6.96 -12.93
N ASN A 314 -2.53 6.22 -12.33
CA ASN A 314 -1.94 6.56 -11.04
C ASN A 314 -0.40 6.57 -11.01
N GLY A 315 0.28 6.23 -12.11
CA GLY A 315 1.74 6.16 -12.13
C GLY A 315 2.33 4.94 -11.40
N TYR A 316 1.53 3.90 -11.13
CA TYR A 316 2.01 2.63 -10.58
C TYR A 316 2.74 1.82 -11.66
N GLY A 317 4.02 1.54 -11.45
CA GLY A 317 4.83 0.79 -12.41
C GLY A 317 4.40 -0.68 -12.50
N PRO A 318 4.30 -1.23 -13.73
CA PRO A 318 3.96 -2.62 -13.90
C PRO A 318 4.98 -3.57 -13.27
N ILE A 319 4.48 -4.58 -12.57
CA ILE A 319 5.30 -5.69 -12.06
C ILE A 319 5.46 -6.80 -13.10
N ASN A 320 4.47 -6.94 -13.99
CA ASN A 320 4.52 -7.82 -15.13
C ASN A 320 5.28 -7.15 -16.28
N PRO A 321 6.43 -7.71 -16.73
CA PRO A 321 7.22 -7.13 -17.82
C PRO A 321 6.44 -6.96 -19.13
N GLU A 322 5.46 -7.83 -19.39
CA GLU A 322 4.66 -7.77 -20.62
C GLU A 322 3.77 -6.51 -20.69
N ALA A 323 3.42 -5.92 -19.53
CA ALA A 323 2.64 -4.68 -19.52
C ALA A 323 3.37 -3.50 -20.18
N SER A 324 4.70 -3.47 -20.10
CA SER A 324 5.51 -2.43 -20.75
C SER A 324 5.37 -2.45 -22.28
N LYS A 325 5.07 -3.62 -22.88
CA LYS A 325 4.83 -3.74 -24.32
C LYS A 325 3.50 -3.15 -24.78
N LEU A 326 2.58 -2.92 -23.85
CA LEU A 326 1.27 -2.30 -24.09
C LEU A 326 1.28 -0.77 -23.90
N LEU A 327 2.43 -0.22 -23.52
CA LEU A 327 2.61 1.19 -23.23
C LEU A 327 3.38 1.88 -24.36
N GLY A 328 2.93 3.06 -24.77
CA GLY A 328 3.69 3.91 -25.67
C GLY A 328 4.86 4.60 -24.95
N ALA A 329 5.81 5.12 -25.73
CA ALA A 329 7.01 5.78 -25.21
C ALA A 329 6.70 6.99 -24.30
N GLU A 330 5.54 7.62 -24.47
CA GLU A 330 5.06 8.73 -23.63
C GLU A 330 4.88 8.33 -22.16
N TRP A 331 4.67 7.05 -21.87
CA TRP A 331 4.52 6.53 -20.51
C TRP A 331 5.84 6.19 -19.83
N ASN A 332 6.95 6.12 -20.58
CA ASN A 332 8.27 5.83 -20.00
C ASN A 332 8.67 6.89 -18.96
N ALA A 333 8.34 8.16 -19.22
CA ALA A 333 8.68 9.25 -18.31
C ALA A 333 8.07 9.12 -16.91
N VAL A 334 6.93 8.42 -16.79
CA VAL A 334 6.19 8.25 -15.51
C VAL A 334 6.28 6.85 -14.93
N ASN A 335 6.90 5.91 -15.66
CA ASN A 335 7.03 4.52 -15.24
C ASN A 335 8.26 4.32 -14.34
N PRO A 336 8.10 4.03 -13.03
CA PRO A 336 9.23 3.74 -12.14
C PRO A 336 9.98 2.45 -12.50
N GLY A 337 9.35 1.55 -13.26
CA GLY A 337 9.96 0.31 -13.75
C GLY A 337 10.69 0.46 -15.10
N ASP A 338 10.65 1.65 -15.73
CA ASP A 338 11.44 1.92 -16.93
C ASP A 338 12.94 1.86 -16.60
N PRO A 339 13.77 1.17 -17.41
CA PRO A 339 15.20 1.01 -17.10
C PRO A 339 15.96 2.33 -16.91
N ALA A 340 15.64 3.37 -17.70
CA ALA A 340 16.30 4.68 -17.60
C ALA A 340 15.90 5.45 -16.32
N ASN A 341 14.69 5.25 -15.82
CA ASN A 341 14.25 5.82 -14.54
C ASN A 341 14.79 5.00 -13.37
N TYR A 342 14.68 3.66 -13.47
CA TYR A 342 15.13 2.76 -12.41
C TYR A 342 16.63 2.90 -12.10
N ALA A 343 17.46 3.09 -13.13
CA ALA A 343 18.90 3.29 -12.98
C ALA A 343 19.29 4.56 -12.18
N LYS A 344 18.36 5.52 -12.01
CA LYS A 344 18.58 6.76 -11.22
C LYS A 344 18.17 6.60 -9.77
N MET A 345 17.53 5.48 -9.41
CA MET A 345 16.94 5.27 -8.10
C MET A 345 17.73 4.26 -7.28
N LEU A 346 17.66 4.42 -5.97
CA LEU A 346 18.10 3.43 -4.99
C LEU A 346 17.04 2.33 -4.87
N PRO A 347 17.36 1.05 -5.07
CA PRO A 347 16.46 -0.03 -4.68
C PRO A 347 16.24 -0.06 -3.17
N GLY A 348 14.98 -0.10 -2.73
CA GLY A 348 14.62 -0.14 -1.32
C GLY A 348 15.13 -1.41 -0.62
N GLY A 349 15.60 -1.28 0.61
CA GLY A 349 16.22 -2.35 1.38
C GLY A 349 15.22 -3.35 1.97
N ILE A 350 14.52 -4.11 1.13
CA ILE A 350 13.47 -5.05 1.53
C ILE A 350 13.92 -5.96 2.66
N ALA A 351 15.12 -6.56 2.55
CA ALA A 351 15.67 -7.48 3.55
C ALA A 351 16.00 -6.79 4.88
N TRP A 352 16.44 -5.53 4.84
CA TRP A 352 16.69 -4.74 6.03
C TRP A 352 15.39 -4.37 6.74
N TYR A 353 14.41 -3.84 6.00
CA TYR A 353 13.12 -3.43 6.54
C TYR A 353 12.29 -4.61 7.06
N ALA A 354 12.40 -5.79 6.46
CA ALA A 354 11.77 -7.01 6.98
C ALA A 354 12.15 -7.32 8.43
N LYS A 355 13.32 -6.87 8.89
CA LYS A 355 13.83 -7.10 10.25
C LYS A 355 13.73 -5.88 11.16
N ASN A 356 13.68 -4.68 10.60
CA ASN A 356 13.91 -3.45 11.36
C ASN A 356 12.76 -2.42 11.23
N ALA A 357 11.77 -2.64 10.36
CA ALA A 357 10.74 -1.64 10.06
C ALA A 357 10.02 -1.09 11.30
N THR A 358 9.60 -1.98 12.21
CA THR A 358 8.90 -1.61 13.45
C THR A 358 9.78 -0.76 14.37
N THR A 359 11.03 -1.18 14.62
CA THR A 359 11.99 -0.44 15.47
C THR A 359 12.38 0.90 14.84
N ALA A 360 12.70 0.91 13.55
CA ALA A 360 13.07 2.12 12.83
C ALA A 360 11.94 3.16 12.82
N ARG A 361 10.69 2.71 12.72
CA ARG A 361 9.52 3.58 12.81
C ARG A 361 9.40 4.22 14.19
N GLN A 362 9.57 3.44 15.26
CA GLN A 362 9.49 3.96 16.62
C GLN A 362 10.61 4.99 16.87
N GLU A 363 11.84 4.67 16.51
CA GLU A 363 12.98 5.59 16.65
C GLU A 363 12.80 6.91 15.86
N LEU A 364 12.23 6.82 14.64
CA LEU A 364 11.90 8.01 13.86
C LEU A 364 10.84 8.86 14.56
N ILE A 365 9.76 8.26 15.05
CA ILE A 365 8.70 8.97 15.76
C ILE A 365 9.25 9.65 17.01
N ASP A 366 10.08 8.96 17.79
CA ASP A 366 10.69 9.50 19.02
C ASP A 366 11.61 10.69 18.69
N ALA A 367 12.45 10.56 17.64
CA ALA A 367 13.34 11.63 17.21
C ALA A 367 12.62 12.88 16.68
N LEU A 368 11.44 12.71 16.07
CA LEU A 368 10.61 13.82 15.58
C LEU A 368 9.79 14.50 16.70
N SER A 369 9.64 13.84 17.83
CA SER A 369 8.86 14.34 18.99
C SER A 369 9.70 15.16 19.96
N THR A 370 11.03 15.00 19.92
CA THR A 370 12.03 15.76 20.70
C THR A 370 12.54 16.99 19.96
#